data_9f62232d8d8755400eab7dc3d7c9871e
#
_entry.id   9f62232d8d8755400eab7dc3d7c9871e
#
_cell.length_a   1.000
_cell.length_b   1.000
_cell.length_c   1.000
_cell.angle_alpha   90.00
_cell.angle_beta   90.00
_cell.angle_gamma   90.00
#
_symmetry.space_group_name_H-M   'P 1'
#
loop_
_entity.id
_entity.type
_entity.pdbx_description
1 polymer ?
#
loop_
_entity_poly.entity_id
_entity_poly.type
_entity_poly.pdbx_seq_one_letter_code
_entity_poly.pdbx_strand_id
1 'polypeptide(L)'
;MRKKLGLLSVTLAAAMAVSLTGCGDQSVTESEASSAATTQAASAETSGEGETAGSEGDADSVVTEQTNLTFIFADGDEGAKKSMNEIVNRFNETHDMITVTIEPGNGGNYSELLKTKDSVGEFPDIMEMRDTAMYVRAGKLAPLSDEIVSLFKAPMEFNGEVYTAALAGENTNGIIYNKAYFDENGLTEPATYEEFIALCQAIKDKGDMAPLVVGGQDLWHMGFWFNKAYDDQVMSADPDFIEHCYDGSKDFSDPAIKATFEEMQEIMEYAQDGWVSTPDAQITTFLVNDMAAMMFSGTHMFGQILQADPEFELGWFPVPSPDGKTRLVGGSGIGGLAISAEAAQDPNKKAAAEEFIKFFFAPENYKIHCENMNAIPSTVETPDMDILPVLQEVIDATNTADSLTPMWNGKSGNNELPPDFRNFTYKTLIEVLQGTRDIDSACEEMNKTWQVAAESFNPVTGVGVN
;
A
#
# COMPACT_ATOMS: atom_id res chain seq x y z
N MET A 1 38.05 23.16 38.37
CA MET A 1 38.31 24.52 37.84
C MET A 1 37.16 24.92 36.92
N ARG A 2 36.44 25.96 37.33
CA ARG A 2 35.28 26.49 36.55
C ARG A 2 35.78 27.28 35.35
N LYS A 3 35.17 27.12 34.16
CA LYS A 3 35.10 28.17 33.14
C LYS A 3 33.69 28.21 32.55
N LYS A 4 33.04 29.33 32.79
CA LYS A 4 31.80 29.82 32.16
C LYS A 4 32.16 30.48 30.83
N LEU A 5 31.35 30.26 29.80
CA LEU A 5 31.10 31.14 28.65
C LEU A 5 29.71 30.74 28.15
N GLY A 6 28.69 31.52 28.00
CA GLY A 6 28.61 32.92 27.52
C GLY A 6 27.51 32.85 26.46
N LEU A 7 26.22 33.23 26.81
CA LEU A 7 25.08 33.38 25.88
C LEU A 7 25.41 34.44 24.83
N LEU A 8 25.06 34.19 23.58
CA LEU A 8 24.81 35.23 22.59
C LEU A 8 23.44 34.95 21.93
N SER A 9 22.48 35.75 22.32
CA SER A 9 21.17 35.89 21.70
C SER A 9 21.31 36.79 20.45
N VAL A 10 20.85 36.33 19.30
CA VAL A 10 20.63 37.20 18.13
C VAL A 10 19.13 37.12 17.79
N THR A 11 18.45 38.21 18.14
CA THR A 11 17.08 38.50 17.70
C THR A 11 17.14 39.14 16.31
N LEU A 12 16.46 38.53 15.34
CA LEU A 12 16.20 39.14 14.04
C LEU A 12 14.69 39.33 13.88
N ALA A 13 14.30 40.63 13.95
CA ALA A 13 12.95 41.07 13.65
C ALA A 13 12.81 41.26 12.14
N ALA A 14 11.84 40.65 11.50
CA ALA A 14 11.45 40.93 10.11
C ALA A 14 10.09 41.63 10.11
N ALA A 15 10.01 42.78 9.52
CA ALA A 15 8.83 43.61 9.38
C ALA A 15 7.98 43.15 8.21
N MET A 16 6.66 42.99 8.47
CA MET A 16 5.64 42.84 7.43
C MET A 16 5.26 44.22 6.88
N ALA A 17 5.25 44.36 5.58
CA ALA A 17 4.59 45.44 4.89
C ALA A 17 3.33 44.89 4.18
N VAL A 18 2.19 45.39 4.63
CA VAL A 18 0.87 45.18 4.00
C VAL A 18 0.68 46.26 2.96
N SER A 19 0.30 45.91 1.74
CA SER A 19 -0.28 46.84 0.77
C SER A 19 -1.60 46.30 0.24
N LEU A 20 -2.68 46.91 0.72
CA LEU A 20 -4.05 46.86 0.19
C LEU A 20 -4.22 48.00 -0.82
N THR A 21 -4.76 47.70 -1.98
CA THR A 21 -5.62 48.54 -2.85
C THR A 21 -5.93 47.70 -4.11
N GLY A 22 -7.12 47.62 -4.68
CA GLY A 22 -8.39 48.29 -4.51
C GLY A 22 -9.37 47.74 -5.54
N CYS A 23 -10.64 47.98 -5.30
CA CYS A 23 -11.83 47.61 -6.04
C CYS A 23 -11.81 47.90 -7.55
N GLY A 24 -12.62 47.08 -8.28
CA GLY A 24 -13.08 47.38 -9.63
C GLY A 24 -14.21 46.41 -10.03
N ASP A 25 -15.41 46.86 -9.71
CA ASP A 25 -16.70 46.29 -10.09
C ASP A 25 -17.01 46.63 -11.55
N GLN A 26 -17.45 45.68 -12.37
CA GLN A 26 -18.41 45.93 -13.44
C GLN A 26 -19.12 44.66 -13.93
N SER A 27 -20.38 44.80 -13.97
CA SER A 27 -21.53 43.95 -14.23
C SER A 27 -21.78 43.63 -15.72
N VAL A 28 -22.44 42.48 -15.91
CA VAL A 28 -23.57 42.15 -16.84
C VAL A 28 -23.29 42.10 -18.33
N THR A 29 -23.54 40.98 -18.98
CA THR A 29 -24.75 40.82 -19.86
C THR A 29 -24.95 39.34 -20.25
N GLU A 30 -26.18 38.90 -20.06
CA GLU A 30 -26.79 37.69 -20.63
C GLU A 30 -26.92 37.83 -22.16
N SER A 31 -26.85 36.70 -22.86
CA SER A 31 -27.54 36.54 -24.14
C SER A 31 -27.85 35.06 -24.39
N GLU A 32 -29.11 34.73 -24.27
CA GLU A 32 -29.72 33.51 -24.78
C GLU A 32 -29.72 33.52 -26.31
N ALA A 33 -29.55 32.34 -26.93
CA ALA A 33 -30.31 31.98 -28.13
C ALA A 33 -30.24 30.47 -28.40
N SER A 34 -31.34 29.87 -28.20
CA SER A 34 -32.01 28.69 -28.73
C SER A 34 -31.69 28.40 -30.21
N SER A 35 -31.47 27.10 -30.58
CA SER A 35 -32.24 26.53 -31.71
C SER A 35 -32.10 25.01 -31.77
N ALA A 36 -33.22 24.34 -31.68
CA ALA A 36 -33.42 22.91 -31.91
C ALA A 36 -33.45 22.62 -33.42
N ALA A 37 -32.98 21.45 -33.81
CA ALA A 37 -33.43 20.79 -35.04
C ALA A 37 -33.39 19.26 -34.88
N THR A 38 -34.54 18.68 -34.92
CA THR A 38 -34.93 17.28 -35.03
C THR A 38 -34.76 16.85 -36.50
N THR A 39 -34.28 15.61 -36.75
CA THR A 39 -34.84 14.72 -37.82
C THR A 39 -34.18 13.32 -37.73
N GLN A 40 -34.94 12.35 -37.30
CA GLN A 40 -35.55 11.20 -37.98
C GLN A 40 -34.62 10.03 -38.36
N ALA A 41 -35.07 8.89 -37.85
CA ALA A 41 -34.62 7.51 -38.07
C ALA A 41 -34.82 7.03 -39.50
N ALA A 42 -33.97 6.12 -39.93
CA ALA A 42 -34.30 5.12 -40.94
C ALA A 42 -33.63 3.80 -40.59
N SER A 43 -34.47 2.82 -40.32
CA SER A 43 -34.14 1.39 -40.17
C SER A 43 -33.84 0.78 -41.55
N ALA A 44 -32.80 -0.08 -41.59
CA ALA A 44 -32.70 -1.12 -42.63
C ALA A 44 -32.07 -2.38 -42.00
N GLU A 45 -32.85 -3.41 -41.85
CA GLU A 45 -32.42 -4.79 -41.60
C GLU A 45 -31.69 -5.32 -42.84
N THR A 46 -30.56 -5.97 -42.64
CA THR A 46 -30.12 -7.06 -43.53
C THR A 46 -29.30 -8.09 -42.74
N SER A 47 -29.79 -9.30 -42.80
CA SER A 47 -29.17 -10.55 -42.32
C SER A 47 -27.91 -10.90 -43.09
N GLY A 48 -26.87 -11.43 -42.38
CA GLY A 48 -25.70 -12.03 -43.02
C GLY A 48 -24.77 -12.67 -42.01
N GLU A 49 -24.87 -13.95 -41.91
CA GLU A 49 -23.93 -15.03 -41.64
C GLU A 49 -22.67 -14.75 -40.77
N GLY A 50 -22.48 -15.64 -39.79
CA GLY A 50 -21.35 -15.66 -38.88
C GLY A 50 -20.01 -15.93 -39.55
N GLU A 51 -19.04 -15.17 -39.15
CA GLU A 51 -17.64 -15.58 -39.18
C GLU A 51 -17.15 -15.65 -37.73
N THR A 52 -16.72 -16.84 -37.34
CA THR A 52 -15.92 -17.09 -36.13
C THR A 52 -14.62 -16.31 -36.26
N ALA A 53 -14.48 -15.23 -35.54
CA ALA A 53 -13.19 -14.59 -35.33
C ALA A 53 -12.32 -15.58 -34.54
N GLY A 54 -11.34 -16.13 -35.24
CA GLY A 54 -10.25 -16.86 -34.65
C GLY A 54 -9.46 -15.91 -33.76
N SER A 55 -9.09 -16.38 -32.58
CA SER A 55 -8.05 -15.81 -31.73
C SER A 55 -6.82 -15.57 -32.62
N GLU A 56 -6.52 -14.31 -32.90
CA GLU A 56 -5.19 -13.94 -33.37
C GLU A 56 -4.25 -14.15 -32.20
N GLY A 57 -3.40 -15.18 -32.31
CA GLY A 57 -2.31 -15.38 -31.38
C GLY A 57 -1.42 -14.12 -31.39
N ASP A 58 -1.05 -13.68 -30.21
CA ASP A 58 -0.10 -12.60 -29.97
C ASP A 58 1.17 -12.89 -30.81
N ALA A 59 1.36 -12.12 -31.87
CA ALA A 59 2.62 -12.10 -32.59
C ALA A 59 3.60 -11.36 -31.68
N ASP A 60 4.72 -11.99 -31.30
CA ASP A 60 5.83 -11.36 -30.59
C ASP A 60 6.00 -9.92 -31.06
N SER A 61 5.63 -8.95 -30.21
CA SER A 61 5.73 -7.53 -30.54
C SER A 61 7.19 -7.11 -30.43
N VAL A 62 7.86 -7.04 -31.56
CA VAL A 62 9.28 -6.68 -31.65
C VAL A 62 9.41 -5.16 -31.76
N VAL A 63 10.27 -4.56 -30.94
CA VAL A 63 10.63 -3.14 -31.04
C VAL A 63 11.34 -2.90 -32.38
N THR A 64 10.79 -2.03 -33.22
CA THR A 64 11.27 -1.80 -34.57
C THR A 64 12.01 -0.48 -34.78
N GLU A 65 11.97 0.42 -33.75
CA GLU A 65 12.66 1.71 -33.77
C GLU A 65 13.20 2.05 -32.36
N GLN A 66 14.13 3.01 -32.28
CA GLN A 66 14.68 3.50 -31.03
C GLN A 66 13.57 4.03 -30.13
N THR A 67 13.35 3.38 -28.99
CA THR A 67 12.24 3.66 -28.08
C THR A 67 12.77 4.11 -26.72
N ASN A 68 12.24 5.23 -26.23
CA ASN A 68 12.55 5.74 -24.89
C ASN A 68 11.31 5.60 -24.00
N LEU A 69 11.50 5.06 -22.80
CA LEU A 69 10.48 4.88 -21.79
C LEU A 69 10.82 5.70 -20.55
N THR A 70 9.81 6.31 -19.95
CA THR A 70 9.88 6.89 -18.61
C THR A 70 9.44 5.86 -17.57
N PHE A 71 10.20 5.76 -16.50
CA PHE A 71 9.90 4.87 -15.37
C PHE A 71 9.92 5.64 -14.07
N ILE A 72 8.90 5.46 -13.24
CA ILE A 72 8.80 6.06 -11.91
C ILE A 72 8.46 5.01 -10.85
N PHE A 73 9.06 5.12 -9.68
CA PHE A 73 8.78 4.29 -8.52
C PHE A 73 8.89 5.12 -7.22
N ALA A 74 8.37 4.59 -6.11
CA ALA A 74 8.50 5.24 -4.81
C ALA A 74 9.93 5.13 -4.29
N ASP A 75 10.66 6.22 -4.36
CA ASP A 75 12.10 6.30 -4.07
C ASP A 75 12.43 6.67 -2.60
N GLY A 76 11.47 6.47 -1.69
CA GLY A 76 11.67 6.72 -0.26
C GLY A 76 12.50 5.65 0.46
N ASP A 77 12.61 4.46 -0.10
CA ASP A 77 13.38 3.33 0.43
C ASP A 77 14.71 3.16 -0.33
N GLU A 78 15.81 3.02 0.40
CA GLU A 78 17.15 2.91 -0.20
C GLU A 78 17.36 1.55 -0.89
N GLY A 79 16.72 0.46 -0.41
CA GLY A 79 16.75 -0.85 -1.07
C GLY A 79 16.02 -0.80 -2.42
N ALA A 80 14.86 -0.16 -2.46
CA ALA A 80 14.13 0.10 -3.70
C ALA A 80 14.96 0.92 -4.69
N LYS A 81 15.52 2.07 -4.24
CA LYS A 81 16.41 2.87 -5.08
C LYS A 81 17.56 2.07 -5.66
N LYS A 82 18.25 1.32 -4.81
CA LYS A 82 19.41 0.54 -5.23
C LYS A 82 19.03 -0.50 -6.27
N SER A 83 18.02 -1.32 -6.00
CA SER A 83 17.59 -2.38 -6.90
C SER A 83 17.05 -1.85 -8.22
N MET A 84 16.16 -0.85 -8.20
CA MET A 84 15.58 -0.27 -9.42
C MET A 84 16.64 0.37 -10.32
N ASN A 85 17.56 1.16 -9.74
CA ASN A 85 18.64 1.75 -10.53
C ASN A 85 19.60 0.70 -11.11
N GLU A 86 19.95 -0.34 -10.36
CA GLU A 86 20.82 -1.41 -10.84
C GLU A 86 20.18 -2.18 -12.00
N ILE A 87 18.90 -2.56 -11.88
CA ILE A 87 18.18 -3.31 -12.91
C ILE A 87 17.99 -2.46 -14.17
N VAL A 88 17.61 -1.19 -14.04
CA VAL A 88 17.48 -0.27 -15.19
C VAL A 88 18.83 -0.05 -15.89
N ASN A 89 19.93 0.10 -15.15
CA ASN A 89 21.25 0.23 -15.74
C ASN A 89 21.64 -1.03 -16.54
N ARG A 90 21.43 -2.22 -15.97
CA ARG A 90 21.66 -3.50 -16.67
C ARG A 90 20.82 -3.65 -17.93
N PHE A 91 19.56 -3.25 -17.86
CA PHE A 91 18.66 -3.26 -19.01
C PHE A 91 19.20 -2.36 -20.13
N ASN A 92 19.51 -1.11 -19.80
CA ASN A 92 20.02 -0.14 -20.77
C ASN A 92 21.38 -0.53 -21.37
N GLU A 93 22.21 -1.30 -20.65
CA GLU A 93 23.49 -1.81 -21.16
C GLU A 93 23.32 -2.98 -22.16
N THR A 94 22.17 -3.67 -22.11
CA THR A 94 21.93 -4.87 -22.92
C THR A 94 20.91 -4.70 -24.03
N HIS A 95 20.21 -3.55 -24.09
CA HIS A 95 19.12 -3.28 -25.01
C HIS A 95 19.37 -2.00 -25.83
N ASP A 96 20.15 -2.11 -26.89
CA ASP A 96 20.54 -0.96 -27.74
C ASP A 96 19.37 -0.16 -28.33
N MET A 97 18.20 -0.80 -28.51
CA MET A 97 17.00 -0.20 -29.14
C MET A 97 16.03 0.39 -28.13
N ILE A 98 16.23 0.16 -26.82
CA ILE A 98 15.32 0.61 -25.77
C ILE A 98 16.14 1.35 -24.70
N THR A 99 15.63 2.49 -24.28
CA THR A 99 16.23 3.22 -23.15
C THR A 99 15.15 3.50 -22.10
N VAL A 100 15.36 3.01 -20.88
CA VAL A 100 14.49 3.30 -19.72
C VAL A 100 15.14 4.41 -18.90
N THR A 101 14.40 5.50 -18.66
CA THR A 101 14.84 6.64 -17.88
C THR A 101 14.03 6.71 -16.58
N ILE A 102 14.72 6.63 -15.43
CA ILE A 102 14.08 6.79 -14.12
C ILE A 102 13.78 8.26 -13.87
N GLU A 103 12.54 8.56 -13.50
CA GLU A 103 12.13 9.86 -13.00
C GLU A 103 12.07 9.87 -11.46
N PRO A 104 12.31 11.03 -10.79
CA PRO A 104 12.25 11.12 -9.34
C PRO A 104 10.88 10.76 -8.77
N GLY A 105 10.84 9.85 -7.78
CA GLY A 105 9.61 9.34 -7.14
C GLY A 105 9.10 10.19 -5.96
N ASN A 106 9.81 11.25 -5.57
CA ASN A 106 9.45 12.18 -4.51
C ASN A 106 9.21 11.55 -3.12
N GLY A 107 9.91 10.47 -2.80
CA GLY A 107 9.91 9.86 -1.45
C GLY A 107 8.52 9.47 -0.95
N GLY A 108 8.13 9.97 0.23
CA GLY A 108 6.88 9.59 0.91
C GLY A 108 5.57 10.09 0.28
N ASN A 109 5.63 10.98 -0.74
CA ASN A 109 4.44 11.54 -1.39
C ASN A 109 4.19 10.97 -2.79
N TYR A 110 4.60 9.74 -3.04
CA TYR A 110 4.56 9.11 -4.34
C TYR A 110 3.16 9.06 -5.00
N SER A 111 2.12 8.65 -4.25
CA SER A 111 0.75 8.60 -4.78
C SER A 111 0.24 9.98 -5.21
N GLU A 112 0.58 11.04 -4.48
CA GLU A 112 0.20 12.41 -4.84
C GLU A 112 1.00 12.92 -6.04
N LEU A 113 2.25 12.49 -6.19
CA LEU A 113 3.05 12.78 -7.38
C LEU A 113 2.43 12.18 -8.63
N LEU A 114 2.02 10.88 -8.58
CA LEU A 114 1.34 10.23 -9.70
C LEU A 114 0.03 10.94 -10.09
N LYS A 115 -0.79 11.31 -9.12
CA LYS A 115 -2.02 12.10 -9.36
C LYS A 115 -1.71 13.44 -10.02
N THR A 116 -0.65 14.11 -9.59
CA THR A 116 -0.22 15.39 -10.17
C THR A 116 0.23 15.20 -11.62
N LYS A 117 1.07 14.21 -11.89
CA LYS A 117 1.51 13.89 -13.25
C LYS A 117 0.34 13.53 -14.18
N ASP A 118 -0.61 12.73 -13.70
CA ASP A 118 -1.83 12.40 -14.46
C ASP A 118 -2.64 13.67 -14.78
N SER A 119 -2.80 14.57 -13.82
CA SER A 119 -3.61 15.79 -13.99
C SER A 119 -3.04 16.77 -15.04
N VAL A 120 -1.74 16.72 -15.30
CA VAL A 120 -1.06 17.59 -16.27
C VAL A 120 -0.71 16.87 -17.58
N GLY A 121 -1.10 15.58 -17.73
CA GLY A 121 -0.84 14.79 -18.95
C GLY A 121 0.62 14.33 -19.07
N GLU A 122 1.34 14.17 -17.95
CA GLU A 122 2.71 13.69 -17.87
C GLU A 122 2.78 12.31 -17.17
N PHE A 123 1.76 11.46 -17.41
CA PHE A 123 1.73 10.14 -16.81
C PHE A 123 2.88 9.28 -17.38
N PRO A 124 3.66 8.59 -16.54
CA PRO A 124 4.84 7.85 -17.00
C PRO A 124 4.46 6.63 -17.85
N ASP A 125 5.40 6.14 -18.67
CA ASP A 125 5.18 4.95 -19.51
C ASP A 125 5.09 3.69 -18.65
N ILE A 126 6.01 3.56 -17.68
CA ILE A 126 6.04 2.47 -16.68
C ILE A 126 6.04 3.09 -15.27
N MET A 127 5.37 2.46 -14.34
CA MET A 127 5.34 2.92 -12.95
C MET A 127 5.21 1.78 -11.95
N GLU A 128 5.73 2.00 -10.75
CA GLU A 128 5.30 1.22 -9.59
C GLU A 128 3.88 1.67 -9.21
N MET A 129 2.89 0.84 -9.47
CA MET A 129 1.50 1.14 -9.15
C MET A 129 1.14 0.61 -7.77
N ARG A 130 0.51 1.45 -6.95
CA ARG A 130 0.03 1.11 -5.59
C ARG A 130 -1.49 1.25 -5.43
N ASP A 131 -2.12 2.09 -6.25
CA ASP A 131 -3.55 2.35 -6.25
C ASP A 131 -4.22 1.75 -7.50
N THR A 132 -3.90 0.49 -7.82
CA THR A 132 -4.22 -0.20 -9.08
C THR A 132 -5.71 -0.09 -9.44
N ALA A 133 -6.61 -0.42 -8.53
CA ALA A 133 -8.05 -0.40 -8.78
C ALA A 133 -8.55 0.99 -9.24
N MET A 134 -8.04 2.06 -8.64
CA MET A 134 -8.39 3.44 -8.99
C MET A 134 -7.98 3.78 -10.43
N TYR A 135 -6.72 3.46 -10.79
CA TYR A 135 -6.19 3.77 -12.12
C TYR A 135 -6.75 2.85 -13.22
N VAL A 136 -7.08 1.59 -12.90
CA VAL A 136 -7.81 0.68 -13.82
C VAL A 136 -9.19 1.25 -14.15
N ARG A 137 -9.97 1.66 -13.14
CA ARG A 137 -11.29 2.29 -13.36
C ARG A 137 -11.19 3.59 -14.16
N ALA A 138 -10.14 4.37 -13.95
CA ALA A 138 -9.89 5.59 -14.72
C ALA A 138 -9.39 5.32 -16.15
N GLY A 139 -9.22 4.04 -16.56
CA GLY A 139 -8.71 3.67 -17.88
C GLY A 139 -7.27 4.13 -18.13
N LYS A 140 -6.46 4.25 -17.09
CA LYS A 140 -5.10 4.78 -17.17
C LYS A 140 -4.02 3.71 -17.29
N LEU A 141 -4.35 2.44 -17.04
CA LEU A 141 -3.43 1.32 -17.14
C LEU A 141 -3.82 0.41 -18.33
N ALA A 142 -2.82 -0.21 -18.93
CA ALA A 142 -3.00 -1.26 -19.92
C ALA A 142 -2.94 -2.64 -19.24
N PRO A 143 -3.76 -3.62 -19.65
CA PRO A 143 -3.60 -4.99 -19.22
C PRO A 143 -2.24 -5.55 -19.66
N LEU A 144 -1.65 -6.36 -18.81
CA LEU A 144 -0.42 -7.08 -19.14
C LEU A 144 -0.73 -8.26 -20.07
N SER A 145 0.24 -8.62 -20.91
CA SER A 145 0.12 -9.81 -21.78
C SER A 145 0.09 -11.10 -20.96
N ASP A 146 -0.54 -12.14 -21.51
CA ASP A 146 -0.59 -13.48 -20.91
C ASP A 146 0.82 -14.03 -20.62
N GLU A 147 1.81 -13.69 -21.44
CA GLU A 147 3.20 -14.06 -21.24
C GLU A 147 3.73 -13.51 -19.91
N ILE A 148 3.51 -12.20 -19.63
CA ILE A 148 3.91 -11.58 -18.36
C ILE A 148 3.10 -12.15 -17.20
N VAL A 149 1.79 -12.29 -17.34
CA VAL A 149 0.89 -12.82 -16.29
C VAL A 149 1.33 -14.22 -15.86
N SER A 150 1.77 -15.05 -16.80
CA SER A 150 2.24 -16.42 -16.53
C SER A 150 3.51 -16.49 -15.65
N LEU A 151 4.24 -15.39 -15.50
CA LEU A 151 5.41 -15.34 -14.62
C LEU A 151 5.05 -15.38 -13.13
N PHE A 152 3.82 -15.06 -12.75
CA PHE A 152 3.43 -14.85 -11.36
C PHE A 152 2.61 -16.00 -10.78
N LYS A 153 2.82 -16.27 -9.47
CA LYS A 153 2.11 -17.33 -8.72
C LYS A 153 0.64 -16.97 -8.47
N ALA A 154 0.37 -15.71 -8.17
CA ALA A 154 -0.93 -15.20 -7.76
C ALA A 154 -1.16 -13.79 -8.34
N PRO A 155 -1.33 -13.65 -9.67
CA PRO A 155 -1.62 -12.35 -10.27
C PRO A 155 -2.98 -11.83 -9.81
N MET A 156 -3.06 -10.53 -9.49
CA MET A 156 -4.31 -9.90 -9.09
C MET A 156 -5.09 -9.44 -10.32
N GLU A 157 -6.31 -9.95 -10.47
CA GLU A 157 -7.20 -9.59 -11.56
C GLU A 157 -8.16 -8.46 -11.19
N PHE A 158 -8.40 -7.57 -12.16
CA PHE A 158 -9.44 -6.56 -12.15
C PHE A 158 -10.30 -6.73 -13.40
N ASN A 159 -11.58 -7.07 -13.22
CA ASN A 159 -12.50 -7.36 -14.33
C ASN A 159 -12.00 -8.47 -15.30
N GLY A 160 -11.27 -9.46 -14.78
CA GLY A 160 -10.73 -10.56 -15.56
C GLY A 160 -9.40 -10.28 -16.27
N GLU A 161 -8.78 -9.14 -16.03
CA GLU A 161 -7.49 -8.73 -16.60
C GLU A 161 -6.48 -8.40 -15.49
N VAL A 162 -5.20 -8.61 -15.75
CA VAL A 162 -4.10 -8.27 -14.84
C VAL A 162 -3.39 -7.02 -15.33
N TYR A 163 -3.17 -6.04 -14.43
CA TYR A 163 -2.59 -4.73 -14.77
C TYR A 163 -1.25 -4.46 -14.09
N THR A 164 -0.87 -5.28 -13.12
CA THR A 164 0.37 -5.09 -12.36
C THR A 164 1.18 -6.37 -12.26
N ALA A 165 2.47 -6.26 -12.55
CA ALA A 165 3.49 -7.25 -12.31
C ALA A 165 3.98 -7.11 -10.86
N ALA A 166 3.54 -7.99 -9.98
CA ALA A 166 3.73 -7.85 -8.52
C ALA A 166 5.21 -7.90 -8.12
N LEU A 167 5.70 -6.83 -7.47
CA LEU A 167 7.10 -6.70 -7.03
C LEU A 167 7.47 -7.64 -5.86
N ALA A 168 6.48 -8.10 -5.10
CA ALA A 168 6.65 -9.08 -4.03
C ALA A 168 5.51 -10.11 -4.05
N GLY A 169 5.78 -11.31 -3.59
CA GLY A 169 4.81 -12.36 -3.36
C GLY A 169 3.95 -12.10 -2.12
N GLU A 170 3.26 -13.13 -1.69
CA GLU A 170 2.48 -13.07 -0.45
C GLU A 170 3.39 -12.73 0.72
N ASN A 171 3.02 -11.67 1.42
CA ASN A 171 3.74 -11.13 2.55
C ASN A 171 2.73 -10.82 3.66
N THR A 172 3.15 -10.96 4.88
CA THR A 172 2.30 -10.69 6.05
C THR A 172 2.98 -9.75 7.02
N ASN A 173 2.14 -9.01 7.76
CA ASN A 173 2.60 -8.23 8.90
C ASN A 173 2.65 -9.12 10.15
N GLY A 174 3.61 -8.85 10.99
CA GLY A 174 3.79 -9.53 12.27
C GLY A 174 4.60 -8.69 13.24
N ILE A 175 4.83 -9.22 14.41
CA ILE A 175 5.72 -8.60 15.40
C ILE A 175 7.16 -8.89 15.01
N ILE A 176 7.91 -7.82 14.76
CA ILE A 176 9.36 -7.82 14.64
C ILE A 176 9.89 -7.42 16.04
N TYR A 177 10.85 -8.19 16.58
CA TYR A 177 11.31 -7.96 17.93
C TYR A 177 12.83 -8.08 18.09
N ASN A 178 13.36 -7.49 19.16
CA ASN A 178 14.75 -7.61 19.57
C ASN A 178 14.97 -8.99 20.23
N LYS A 179 15.52 -9.95 19.45
CA LYS A 179 15.72 -11.32 19.92
C LYS A 179 16.73 -11.40 21.07
N ALA A 180 17.81 -10.62 21.02
CA ALA A 180 18.79 -10.56 22.10
C ALA A 180 18.14 -10.14 23.42
N TYR A 181 17.27 -9.13 23.40
CA TYR A 181 16.52 -8.70 24.58
C TYR A 181 15.60 -9.82 25.13
N PHE A 182 14.92 -10.55 24.24
CA PHE A 182 14.08 -11.68 24.64
C PHE A 182 14.92 -12.78 25.31
N ASP A 183 16.03 -13.18 24.71
CA ASP A 183 16.92 -14.23 25.22
C ASP A 183 17.54 -13.84 26.59
N GLU A 184 18.01 -12.59 26.73
CA GLU A 184 18.55 -12.06 27.98
C GLU A 184 17.54 -12.01 29.14
N ASN A 185 16.25 -11.83 28.81
CA ASN A 185 15.19 -11.71 29.80
C ASN A 185 14.34 -12.98 29.95
N GLY A 186 14.66 -14.05 29.22
CA GLY A 186 13.92 -15.30 29.26
C GLY A 186 12.48 -15.15 28.75
N LEU A 187 12.25 -14.20 27.84
CA LEU A 187 10.96 -14.00 27.16
C LEU A 187 10.82 -15.00 26.03
N THR A 188 9.60 -15.37 25.70
CA THR A 188 9.28 -16.31 24.62
C THR A 188 8.18 -15.73 23.74
N GLU A 189 8.17 -16.16 22.48
CA GLU A 189 7.09 -15.84 21.56
C GLU A 189 5.75 -16.36 22.10
N PRO A 190 4.68 -15.54 22.07
CA PRO A 190 3.38 -15.92 22.59
C PRO A 190 2.65 -16.85 21.61
N ALA A 191 2.02 -17.89 22.14
CA ALA A 191 1.20 -18.81 21.37
C ALA A 191 -0.30 -18.42 21.35
N THR A 192 -0.73 -17.57 22.31
CA THR A 192 -2.11 -17.09 22.42
C THR A 192 -2.15 -15.57 22.57
N TYR A 193 -3.31 -14.97 22.29
CA TYR A 193 -3.52 -13.54 22.47
C TYR A 193 -3.30 -13.10 23.92
N GLU A 194 -3.78 -13.88 24.90
CA GLU A 194 -3.56 -13.61 26.32
C GLU A 194 -2.07 -13.65 26.69
N GLU A 195 -1.30 -14.57 26.08
CA GLU A 195 0.16 -14.62 26.26
C GLU A 195 0.85 -13.39 25.63
N PHE A 196 0.35 -12.91 24.48
CA PHE A 196 0.86 -11.67 23.85
C PHE A 196 0.64 -10.45 24.75
N ILE A 197 -0.56 -10.30 25.31
CA ILE A 197 -0.87 -9.22 26.25
C ILE A 197 -0.03 -9.37 27.53
N ALA A 198 0.13 -10.60 28.07
CA ALA A 198 0.98 -10.86 29.23
C ALA A 198 2.46 -10.55 28.97
N LEU A 199 2.97 -10.84 27.77
CA LEU A 199 4.32 -10.47 27.33
C LEU A 199 4.50 -8.95 27.31
N CYS A 200 3.57 -8.22 26.72
CA CYS A 200 3.57 -6.75 26.72
C CYS A 200 3.56 -6.20 28.15
N GLN A 201 2.73 -6.76 29.03
CA GLN A 201 2.67 -6.35 30.44
C GLN A 201 3.98 -6.64 31.17
N ALA A 202 4.59 -7.79 30.96
CA ALA A 202 5.86 -8.15 31.59
C ALA A 202 7.00 -7.18 31.19
N ILE A 203 7.08 -6.78 29.94
CA ILE A 203 8.05 -5.78 29.44
C ILE A 203 7.74 -4.40 30.06
N LYS A 204 6.46 -4.01 30.09
CA LYS A 204 6.02 -2.74 30.69
C LYS A 204 6.37 -2.65 32.18
N ASP A 205 6.15 -3.75 32.95
CA ASP A 205 6.44 -3.82 34.39
C ASP A 205 7.93 -3.75 34.69
N LYS A 206 8.77 -4.25 33.78
CA LYS A 206 10.22 -4.15 33.89
C LYS A 206 10.68 -2.70 33.72
N GLY A 207 10.05 -1.95 32.82
CA GLY A 207 10.20 -0.50 32.68
C GLY A 207 11.54 -0.02 32.11
N ASP A 208 12.31 -0.88 31.47
CA ASP A 208 13.57 -0.52 30.83
C ASP A 208 13.40 -0.07 29.36
N MET A 209 12.34 -0.52 28.71
CA MET A 209 11.93 -0.07 27.37
C MET A 209 10.40 -0.17 27.19
N ALA A 210 9.87 0.44 26.14
CA ALA A 210 8.46 0.27 25.78
C ALA A 210 8.20 -1.14 25.22
N PRO A 211 7.05 -1.78 25.51
CA PRO A 211 6.70 -3.04 24.86
C PRO A 211 6.62 -2.94 23.35
N LEU A 212 5.90 -1.91 22.84
CA LEU A 212 5.63 -1.70 21.43
C LEU A 212 6.10 -0.31 20.99
N VAL A 213 6.68 -0.20 19.80
CA VAL A 213 6.79 1.07 19.07
C VAL A 213 5.76 1.14 17.96
N VAL A 214 5.06 2.28 17.88
CA VAL A 214 3.98 2.56 16.92
C VAL A 214 4.25 3.89 16.22
N GLY A 215 4.23 3.89 14.90
CA GLY A 215 4.41 5.07 14.04
C GLY A 215 3.09 5.79 13.76
N GLY A 216 2.38 6.24 14.80
CA GLY A 216 1.00 6.74 14.69
C GLY A 216 0.84 8.09 14.00
N GLN A 217 1.93 8.79 13.64
CA GLN A 217 1.85 9.98 12.78
C GLN A 217 1.44 9.60 11.36
N ASP A 218 1.79 8.41 10.90
CA ASP A 218 1.51 7.93 9.55
C ASP A 218 0.27 7.03 9.55
N LEU A 219 -0.82 7.50 8.93
CA LEU A 219 -2.11 6.79 8.93
C LEU A 219 -2.03 5.36 8.39
N TRP A 220 -1.16 5.12 7.41
CA TRP A 220 -1.00 3.79 6.83
C TRP A 220 -0.40 2.79 7.83
N HIS A 221 0.47 3.24 8.74
CA HIS A 221 1.02 2.41 9.81
C HIS A 221 -0.07 1.98 10.80
N MET A 222 -0.98 2.90 11.17
CA MET A 222 -2.15 2.56 11.97
C MET A 222 -3.06 1.56 11.24
N GLY A 223 -3.04 1.58 9.91
CA GLY A 223 -3.75 0.62 9.09
C GLY A 223 -3.29 -0.82 9.28
N PHE A 224 -2.03 -1.10 9.57
CA PHE A 224 -1.56 -2.46 9.86
C PHE A 224 -2.28 -3.05 11.09
N TRP A 225 -2.24 -2.33 12.19
CA TRP A 225 -2.90 -2.72 13.42
C TRP A 225 -4.43 -2.81 13.28
N PHE A 226 -5.04 -1.79 12.65
CA PHE A 226 -6.49 -1.80 12.41
C PHE A 226 -6.92 -3.01 11.59
N ASN A 227 -6.21 -3.33 10.51
CA ASN A 227 -6.57 -4.47 9.66
C ASN A 227 -6.42 -5.79 10.40
N LYS A 228 -5.44 -5.93 11.32
CA LYS A 228 -5.30 -7.13 12.15
C LYS A 228 -6.49 -7.29 13.08
N ALA A 229 -6.84 -6.26 13.85
CA ALA A 229 -7.99 -6.30 14.75
C ALA A 229 -9.33 -6.46 13.98
N TYR A 230 -9.45 -5.82 12.81
CA TYR A 230 -10.60 -5.99 11.93
C TYR A 230 -10.72 -7.41 11.37
N ASP A 231 -9.60 -8.05 11.03
CA ASP A 231 -9.60 -9.45 10.61
C ASP A 231 -10.03 -10.38 11.75
N ASP A 232 -9.52 -10.15 12.96
CA ASP A 232 -9.86 -10.92 14.13
C ASP A 232 -11.35 -10.82 14.51
N GLN A 233 -11.90 -9.61 14.51
CA GLN A 233 -13.25 -9.36 15.03
C GLN A 233 -14.33 -9.40 13.96
N VAL A 234 -14.06 -8.95 12.73
CA VAL A 234 -15.06 -8.82 11.67
C VAL A 234 -14.93 -9.91 10.61
N MET A 235 -13.75 -10.00 9.94
CA MET A 235 -13.56 -10.91 8.82
C MET A 235 -13.64 -12.38 9.24
N SER A 236 -13.30 -12.69 10.49
CA SER A 236 -13.42 -14.02 11.07
C SER A 236 -14.86 -14.59 11.04
N ALA A 237 -15.85 -13.72 11.12
CA ALA A 237 -17.26 -14.06 11.15
C ALA A 237 -18.00 -13.70 9.85
N ASP A 238 -17.58 -12.61 9.18
CA ASP A 238 -18.22 -12.09 7.97
C ASP A 238 -17.16 -11.56 6.99
N PRO A 239 -16.62 -12.42 6.12
CA PRO A 239 -15.63 -12.03 5.11
C PRO A 239 -16.16 -10.99 4.11
N ASP A 240 -17.47 -10.90 3.93
CA ASP A 240 -18.16 -10.02 2.99
C ASP A 240 -18.79 -8.79 3.67
N PHE A 241 -18.31 -8.44 4.87
CA PHE A 241 -18.87 -7.35 5.67
C PHE A 241 -19.03 -6.03 4.89
N ILE A 242 -18.06 -5.67 4.05
CA ILE A 242 -18.12 -4.44 3.26
C ILE A 242 -19.18 -4.55 2.16
N GLU A 243 -19.33 -5.71 1.48
CA GLU A 243 -20.44 -5.95 0.56
C GLU A 243 -21.79 -5.80 1.26
N HIS A 244 -21.92 -6.36 2.47
CA HIS A 244 -23.12 -6.22 3.31
C HIS A 244 -23.38 -4.78 3.77
N CYS A 245 -22.33 -3.95 3.89
CA CYS A 245 -22.52 -2.51 4.10
C CYS A 245 -23.07 -1.80 2.85
N TYR A 246 -22.68 -2.25 1.65
CA TYR A 246 -23.21 -1.68 0.40
C TYR A 246 -24.68 -2.04 0.15
N ASP A 247 -25.10 -3.26 0.49
CA ASP A 247 -26.49 -3.69 0.33
C ASP A 247 -27.40 -3.26 1.51
N GLY A 248 -26.79 -2.68 2.57
CA GLY A 248 -27.50 -2.16 3.75
C GLY A 248 -27.91 -3.22 4.76
N SER A 249 -27.47 -4.48 4.63
CA SER A 249 -27.75 -5.55 5.60
C SER A 249 -26.87 -5.46 6.84
N LYS A 250 -25.73 -4.74 6.75
CA LYS A 250 -24.80 -4.41 7.83
C LYS A 250 -24.46 -2.92 7.82
N ASP A 251 -23.97 -2.44 8.96
CA ASP A 251 -23.41 -1.10 9.11
C ASP A 251 -22.27 -1.08 10.14
N PHE A 252 -21.59 0.06 10.30
CA PHE A 252 -20.46 0.20 11.23
C PHE A 252 -20.89 0.32 12.71
N SER A 253 -22.17 0.16 13.05
CA SER A 253 -22.63 -0.04 14.42
C SER A 253 -22.63 -1.49 14.85
N ASP A 254 -22.21 -2.42 13.96
CA ASP A 254 -22.08 -3.84 14.27
C ASP A 254 -21.17 -4.06 15.48
N PRO A 255 -21.53 -4.95 16.42
CA PRO A 255 -20.70 -5.24 17.59
C PRO A 255 -19.25 -5.65 17.27
N ALA A 256 -19.01 -6.29 16.13
CA ALA A 256 -17.67 -6.67 15.69
C ALA A 256 -16.78 -5.45 15.37
N ILE A 257 -17.36 -4.38 14.83
CA ILE A 257 -16.64 -3.10 14.63
C ILE A 257 -16.26 -2.48 15.98
N LYS A 258 -17.15 -2.51 16.95
CA LYS A 258 -16.84 -2.00 18.31
C LYS A 258 -15.74 -2.83 18.96
N ALA A 259 -15.80 -4.16 18.84
CA ALA A 259 -14.76 -5.06 19.34
C ALA A 259 -13.40 -4.79 18.66
N THR A 260 -13.38 -4.41 17.38
CA THR A 260 -12.14 -3.98 16.70
C THR A 260 -11.51 -2.76 17.41
N PHE A 261 -12.30 -1.76 17.76
CA PHE A 261 -11.80 -0.59 18.49
C PHE A 261 -11.36 -0.94 19.92
N GLU A 262 -12.07 -1.83 20.61
CA GLU A 262 -11.75 -2.29 21.98
C GLU A 262 -10.42 -3.06 21.99
N GLU A 263 -10.20 -3.96 21.04
CA GLU A 263 -8.92 -4.68 20.87
C GLU A 263 -7.76 -3.70 20.60
N MET A 264 -7.98 -2.71 19.74
CA MET A 264 -6.99 -1.67 19.49
C MET A 264 -6.69 -0.83 20.73
N GLN A 265 -7.67 -0.51 21.58
CA GLN A 265 -7.44 0.21 22.84
C GLN A 265 -6.57 -0.63 23.79
N GLU A 266 -6.84 -1.94 23.91
CA GLU A 266 -6.06 -2.84 24.75
C GLU A 266 -4.59 -2.93 24.31
N ILE A 267 -4.34 -3.12 23.00
CA ILE A 267 -2.97 -3.20 22.46
C ILE A 267 -2.23 -1.87 22.62
N MET A 268 -2.89 -0.74 22.36
CA MET A 268 -2.26 0.58 22.41
C MET A 268 -1.91 1.06 23.83
N GLU A 269 -2.38 0.39 24.88
CA GLU A 269 -1.89 0.60 26.26
C GLU A 269 -0.40 0.25 26.42
N TYR A 270 0.16 -0.51 25.49
CA TYR A 270 1.56 -0.96 25.48
C TYR A 270 2.43 -0.19 24.48
N ALA A 271 1.88 0.76 23.73
CA ALA A 271 2.64 1.62 22.86
C ALA A 271 3.51 2.61 23.64
N GLN A 272 4.65 2.99 23.05
CA GLN A 272 5.54 4.01 23.63
C GLN A 272 4.83 5.36 23.82
N ASP A 273 5.30 6.15 24.79
CA ASP A 273 4.83 7.53 24.94
C ASP A 273 5.03 8.34 23.66
N GLY A 274 4.04 9.12 23.28
CA GLY A 274 4.09 9.98 22.10
C GLY A 274 3.89 9.28 20.75
N TRP A 275 3.42 8.03 20.76
CA TRP A 275 3.22 7.21 19.56
C TRP A 275 2.46 7.94 18.43
N VAL A 276 1.45 8.75 18.76
CA VAL A 276 0.64 9.50 17.78
C VAL A 276 1.45 10.53 16.98
N SER A 277 2.59 10.97 17.52
CA SER A 277 3.48 11.95 16.87
C SER A 277 4.79 11.31 16.36
N THR A 278 4.92 10.00 16.52
CA THR A 278 6.09 9.26 16.03
C THR A 278 5.88 8.92 14.56
N PRO A 279 6.72 9.39 13.64
CA PRO A 279 6.65 8.98 12.24
C PRO A 279 7.18 7.55 12.07
N ASP A 280 6.65 6.82 11.09
CA ASP A 280 7.09 5.46 10.75
C ASP A 280 8.61 5.39 10.53
N ALA A 281 9.19 6.37 9.85
CA ALA A 281 10.63 6.43 9.62
C ALA A 281 11.50 6.45 10.90
N GLN A 282 10.91 6.63 12.08
CA GLN A 282 11.64 6.60 13.36
C GLN A 282 11.49 5.28 14.12
N ILE A 283 10.54 4.41 13.79
CA ILE A 283 10.27 3.19 14.58
C ILE A 283 11.48 2.25 14.61
N THR A 284 12.23 2.14 13.52
CA THR A 284 13.51 1.41 13.47
C THR A 284 14.50 1.92 14.53
N THR A 285 14.60 3.26 14.69
CA THR A 285 15.49 3.87 15.67
C THR A 285 15.11 3.48 17.10
N PHE A 286 13.81 3.36 17.40
CA PHE A 286 13.37 2.90 18.72
C PHE A 286 13.81 1.45 19.00
N LEU A 287 13.66 0.58 18.00
CA LEU A 287 14.00 -0.84 18.14
C LEU A 287 15.52 -1.05 18.31
N VAL A 288 16.33 -0.48 17.44
CA VAL A 288 17.80 -0.69 17.43
C VAL A 288 18.52 0.03 18.57
N ASN A 289 17.89 0.98 19.27
CA ASN A 289 18.46 1.67 20.43
C ASN A 289 17.82 1.25 21.76
N ASP A 290 17.21 0.07 21.83
CA ASP A 290 16.61 -0.50 23.03
C ASP A 290 15.57 0.43 23.72
N MET A 291 14.86 1.22 22.90
CA MET A 291 13.78 2.10 23.39
C MET A 291 12.43 1.39 23.36
N ALA A 292 12.28 0.37 22.50
CA ALA A 292 11.14 -0.51 22.44
C ALA A 292 11.57 -1.94 22.10
N ALA A 293 10.85 -2.95 22.62
CA ALA A 293 11.16 -4.35 22.43
C ALA A 293 10.62 -4.91 21.11
N MET A 294 9.48 -4.40 20.63
CA MET A 294 8.71 -4.95 19.53
C MET A 294 8.12 -3.86 18.65
N MET A 295 7.89 -4.18 17.36
CA MET A 295 7.06 -3.40 16.42
C MET A 295 6.17 -4.34 15.59
N PHE A 296 4.98 -3.88 15.18
CA PHE A 296 4.13 -4.60 14.23
C PHE A 296 4.28 -3.99 12.84
N SER A 297 4.86 -4.75 11.90
CA SER A 297 5.11 -4.27 10.54
C SER A 297 5.34 -5.43 9.56
N GLY A 298 5.60 -5.10 8.30
CA GLY A 298 5.95 -6.06 7.25
C GLY A 298 7.46 -6.30 7.13
N THR A 299 7.83 -7.28 6.30
CA THR A 299 9.22 -7.72 6.09
C THR A 299 10.15 -6.65 5.51
N HIS A 300 9.60 -5.59 4.88
CA HIS A 300 10.38 -4.45 4.38
C HIS A 300 11.19 -3.76 5.50
N MET A 301 10.78 -3.90 6.76
CA MET A 301 11.51 -3.36 7.90
C MET A 301 12.79 -4.12 8.21
N PHE A 302 12.93 -5.39 7.83
CA PHE A 302 14.15 -6.17 8.11
C PHE A 302 15.38 -5.50 7.51
N GLY A 303 15.29 -5.05 6.25
CA GLY A 303 16.38 -4.33 5.59
C GLY A 303 16.73 -3.00 6.26
N GLN A 304 15.74 -2.24 6.69
CA GLN A 304 15.93 -0.97 7.38
C GLN A 304 16.58 -1.15 8.75
N ILE A 305 16.18 -2.19 9.50
CA ILE A 305 16.76 -2.52 10.80
C ILE A 305 18.22 -2.94 10.64
N LEU A 306 18.52 -3.88 9.72
CA LEU A 306 19.88 -4.36 9.48
C LEU A 306 20.80 -3.31 8.83
N GLN A 307 20.24 -2.32 8.14
CA GLN A 307 21.01 -1.17 7.68
C GLN A 307 21.38 -0.22 8.83
N ALA A 308 20.49 -0.07 9.81
CA ALA A 308 20.73 0.77 10.99
C ALA A 308 21.68 0.07 11.98
N ASP A 309 21.54 -1.23 12.16
CA ASP A 309 22.40 -2.08 12.97
C ASP A 309 22.59 -3.47 12.31
N PRO A 310 23.73 -3.72 11.61
CA PRO A 310 24.00 -5.00 10.94
C PRO A 310 24.12 -6.21 11.89
N GLU A 311 24.35 -5.99 13.18
CA GLU A 311 24.48 -7.05 14.20
C GLU A 311 23.17 -7.29 14.97
N PHE A 312 22.08 -6.58 14.61
CA PHE A 312 20.81 -6.71 15.30
C PHE A 312 20.22 -8.11 15.12
N GLU A 313 19.90 -8.77 16.20
CA GLU A 313 19.29 -10.09 16.20
C GLU A 313 17.76 -9.96 16.03
N LEU A 314 17.29 -10.13 14.78
CA LEU A 314 15.88 -10.09 14.42
C LEU A 314 15.14 -11.36 14.86
N GLY A 315 14.00 -11.19 15.51
CA GLY A 315 12.99 -12.23 15.65
C GLY A 315 11.66 -11.76 15.04
N TRP A 316 10.78 -12.71 14.73
CA TRP A 316 9.46 -12.42 14.19
C TRP A 316 8.44 -13.46 14.65
N PHE A 317 7.22 -13.01 14.96
CA PHE A 317 6.08 -13.89 15.20
C PHE A 317 4.77 -13.23 14.76
N PRO A 318 3.73 -14.02 14.35
CA PRO A 318 2.40 -13.49 14.08
C PRO A 318 1.73 -13.04 15.40
N VAL A 319 0.97 -11.94 15.37
CA VAL A 319 0.10 -11.60 16.51
C VAL A 319 -0.98 -12.68 16.61
N PRO A 320 -1.05 -13.45 17.73
CA PRO A 320 -2.09 -14.46 17.88
C PRO A 320 -3.48 -13.82 17.92
N SER A 321 -4.47 -14.48 17.33
CA SER A 321 -5.86 -14.01 17.36
C SER A 321 -6.58 -14.43 18.65
N PRO A 322 -7.56 -13.65 19.13
CA PRO A 322 -8.29 -13.98 20.37
C PRO A 322 -9.04 -15.32 20.32
N ASP A 323 -9.38 -15.82 19.14
CA ASP A 323 -10.05 -17.12 18.94
C ASP A 323 -9.09 -18.32 18.86
N GLY A 324 -7.79 -18.10 19.06
CA GLY A 324 -6.75 -19.14 19.05
C GLY A 324 -6.32 -19.59 17.66
N LYS A 325 -6.70 -18.85 16.60
CA LYS A 325 -6.25 -19.10 15.23
C LYS A 325 -5.07 -18.23 14.86
N THR A 326 -4.31 -18.68 13.88
CA THR A 326 -3.26 -17.86 13.24
C THR A 326 -3.86 -17.15 12.03
N ARG A 327 -4.31 -15.90 12.25
CA ARG A 327 -4.82 -15.04 11.18
C ARG A 327 -3.76 -14.01 10.82
N LEU A 328 -3.41 -13.96 9.56
CA LEU A 328 -2.42 -13.02 9.04
C LEU A 328 -3.10 -11.95 8.18
N VAL A 329 -2.56 -10.75 8.22
CA VAL A 329 -2.98 -9.64 7.35
C VAL A 329 -1.80 -9.19 6.50
N GLY A 330 -2.07 -8.92 5.25
CA GLY A 330 -1.05 -8.57 4.27
C GLY A 330 -1.53 -8.91 2.87
N GLY A 331 -0.94 -9.90 2.27
CA GLY A 331 -1.31 -10.45 0.97
C GLY A 331 -0.37 -10.09 -0.15
N SER A 332 -0.54 -10.73 -1.29
CA SER A 332 0.22 -10.47 -2.50
C SER A 332 -0.04 -9.07 -3.03
N GLY A 333 1.01 -8.50 -3.59
CA GLY A 333 1.10 -7.12 -4.00
C GLY A 333 -0.09 -6.58 -4.78
N ILE A 334 -0.84 -5.74 -4.13
CA ILE A 334 -1.82 -4.84 -4.75
C ILE A 334 -1.13 -3.93 -5.75
N GLY A 335 0.18 -3.80 -5.59
CA GLY A 335 1.06 -2.99 -6.40
C GLY A 335 2.10 -3.82 -7.14
N GLY A 336 2.66 -3.20 -8.15
CA GLY A 336 3.68 -3.80 -8.98
C GLY A 336 4.04 -2.88 -10.13
N LEU A 337 4.84 -3.35 -11.07
CA LEU A 337 5.11 -2.59 -12.28
C LEU A 337 3.88 -2.62 -13.19
N ALA A 338 3.45 -1.45 -13.64
CA ALA A 338 2.33 -1.27 -14.55
C ALA A 338 2.75 -0.48 -15.78
N ILE A 339 2.03 -0.69 -16.89
CA ILE A 339 2.18 0.05 -18.15
C ILE A 339 1.01 1.02 -18.27
N SER A 340 1.28 2.29 -18.61
CA SER A 340 0.21 3.25 -18.85
C SER A 340 -0.59 2.90 -20.11
N ALA A 341 -1.89 3.18 -20.07
CA ALA A 341 -2.76 3.02 -21.23
C ALA A 341 -2.31 3.90 -22.42
N GLU A 342 -1.68 5.04 -22.14
CA GLU A 342 -1.14 5.94 -23.17
C GLU A 342 0.07 5.31 -23.88
N ALA A 343 1.05 4.79 -23.11
CA ALA A 343 2.22 4.11 -23.66
C ALA A 343 1.81 2.88 -24.49
N ALA A 344 0.80 2.14 -24.04
CA ALA A 344 0.31 0.97 -24.75
C ALA A 344 -0.40 1.26 -26.09
N GLN A 345 -0.74 2.53 -26.39
CA GLN A 345 -1.26 2.92 -27.72
C GLN A 345 -0.16 2.96 -28.78
N ASP A 346 1.10 3.11 -28.38
CA ASP A 346 2.25 3.00 -29.26
C ASP A 346 2.79 1.56 -29.22
N PRO A 347 2.74 0.80 -30.32
CA PRO A 347 3.19 -0.59 -30.34
C PRO A 347 4.66 -0.79 -29.93
N ASN A 348 5.54 0.17 -30.27
CA ASN A 348 6.94 0.08 -29.86
C ASN A 348 7.12 0.34 -28.37
N LYS A 349 6.40 1.32 -27.80
CA LYS A 349 6.43 1.57 -26.36
C LYS A 349 5.85 0.40 -25.57
N LYS A 350 4.72 -0.17 -26.02
CA LYS A 350 4.13 -1.36 -25.40
C LYS A 350 5.13 -2.51 -25.39
N ALA A 351 5.69 -2.86 -26.57
CA ALA A 351 6.67 -3.94 -26.67
C ALA A 351 7.91 -3.70 -25.79
N ALA A 352 8.43 -2.47 -25.79
CA ALA A 352 9.58 -2.09 -24.98
C ALA A 352 9.28 -2.18 -23.46
N ALA A 353 8.09 -1.77 -23.03
CA ALA A 353 7.67 -1.84 -21.64
C ALA A 353 7.49 -3.30 -21.18
N GLU A 354 6.89 -4.14 -22.00
CA GLU A 354 6.76 -5.57 -21.73
C GLU A 354 8.13 -6.26 -21.67
N GLU A 355 9.06 -5.91 -22.57
CA GLU A 355 10.43 -6.43 -22.55
C GLU A 355 11.18 -6.01 -21.27
N PHE A 356 11.02 -4.75 -20.84
CA PHE A 356 11.59 -4.30 -19.56
C PHE A 356 10.99 -5.06 -18.36
N ILE A 357 9.69 -5.30 -18.33
CA ILE A 357 9.05 -6.06 -17.23
C ILE A 357 9.56 -7.50 -17.22
N LYS A 358 9.63 -8.18 -18.37
CA LYS A 358 10.19 -9.53 -18.49
C LYS A 358 11.65 -9.58 -18.01
N PHE A 359 12.46 -8.62 -18.44
CA PHE A 359 13.84 -8.51 -17.99
C PHE A 359 13.95 -8.29 -16.47
N PHE A 360 13.11 -7.42 -15.90
CA PHE A 360 13.08 -7.15 -14.46
C PHE A 360 12.82 -8.43 -13.66
N PHE A 361 11.83 -9.23 -14.09
CA PHE A 361 11.42 -10.45 -13.39
C PHE A 361 12.18 -11.72 -13.83
N ALA A 362 13.16 -11.61 -14.72
CA ALA A 362 14.11 -12.69 -14.95
C ALA A 362 14.86 -13.00 -13.65
N PRO A 363 15.06 -14.30 -13.28
CA PRO A 363 15.56 -14.69 -11.96
C PRO A 363 16.82 -13.95 -11.50
N GLU A 364 17.80 -13.75 -12.40
CA GLU A 364 19.06 -13.07 -12.10
C GLU A 364 18.95 -11.58 -11.83
N ASN A 365 17.90 -10.91 -12.34
CA ASN A 365 17.62 -9.50 -12.09
C ASN A 365 16.64 -9.34 -10.92
N TYR A 366 15.59 -10.17 -10.87
CA TYR A 366 14.63 -10.12 -9.78
C TYR A 366 15.24 -10.46 -8.42
N LYS A 367 16.28 -11.33 -8.40
CA LYS A 367 17.11 -11.57 -7.23
C LYS A 367 17.62 -10.27 -6.61
N ILE A 368 18.10 -9.32 -7.43
CA ILE A 368 18.62 -8.02 -6.97
C ILE A 368 17.56 -7.26 -6.19
N HIS A 369 16.33 -7.26 -6.72
CA HIS A 369 15.22 -6.61 -6.05
C HIS A 369 14.84 -7.31 -4.74
N CYS A 370 14.64 -8.62 -4.78
CA CYS A 370 14.26 -9.41 -3.62
C CYS A 370 15.27 -9.31 -2.46
N GLU A 371 16.57 -9.39 -2.75
CA GLU A 371 17.63 -9.29 -1.72
C GLU A 371 17.70 -7.88 -1.10
N ASN A 372 17.59 -6.81 -1.92
CA ASN A 372 17.64 -5.46 -1.39
C ASN A 372 16.38 -5.05 -0.61
N MET A 373 15.22 -5.65 -0.94
CA MET A 373 13.93 -5.37 -0.30
C MET A 373 13.54 -6.40 0.76
N ASN A 374 14.31 -7.49 0.92
CA ASN A 374 13.91 -8.67 1.68
C ASN A 374 12.49 -9.13 1.28
N ALA A 375 12.22 -9.12 -0.03
CA ALA A 375 10.93 -9.45 -0.59
C ALA A 375 10.80 -10.96 -0.84
N ILE A 376 9.63 -11.52 -0.54
CA ILE A 376 9.28 -12.87 -0.95
C ILE A 376 9.03 -12.86 -2.46
N PRO A 377 9.64 -13.74 -3.26
CA PRO A 377 9.44 -13.74 -4.70
C PRO A 377 8.01 -14.04 -5.11
N SER A 378 7.44 -13.18 -5.97
CA SER A 378 6.10 -13.32 -6.55
C SER A 378 6.05 -14.28 -7.74
N THR A 379 7.20 -14.55 -8.36
CA THR A 379 7.31 -15.32 -9.61
C THR A 379 7.25 -16.83 -9.38
N VAL A 380 6.73 -17.57 -10.38
CA VAL A 380 6.70 -19.05 -10.41
C VAL A 380 8.12 -19.60 -10.38
N GLU A 381 9.00 -19.05 -11.22
CA GLU A 381 10.42 -19.34 -11.16
C GLU A 381 11.07 -18.46 -10.09
N THR A 382 11.43 -19.08 -8.98
CA THR A 382 12.00 -18.37 -7.82
C THR A 382 13.50 -18.16 -8.01
N PRO A 383 14.01 -16.93 -7.83
CA PRO A 383 15.45 -16.68 -7.89
C PRO A 383 16.20 -17.45 -6.79
N ASP A 384 17.40 -17.93 -7.12
CA ASP A 384 18.31 -18.56 -6.15
C ASP A 384 18.98 -17.45 -5.31
N MET A 385 18.46 -17.24 -4.12
CA MET A 385 18.86 -16.16 -3.20
C MET A 385 19.04 -16.66 -1.78
N ASP A 386 19.92 -16.01 -1.04
CA ASP A 386 20.07 -16.22 0.39
C ASP A 386 18.92 -15.54 1.12
N ILE A 387 18.08 -16.33 1.77
CA ILE A 387 16.94 -15.84 2.55
C ILE A 387 17.39 -15.63 4.00
N LEU A 388 17.08 -14.47 4.58
CA LEU A 388 17.29 -14.26 6.01
C LEU A 388 16.51 -15.32 6.82
N PRO A 389 17.10 -15.91 7.89
CA PRO A 389 16.39 -16.88 8.72
C PRO A 389 15.01 -16.39 9.19
N VAL A 390 14.91 -15.13 9.62
CA VAL A 390 13.65 -14.51 10.02
C VAL A 390 12.64 -14.41 8.87
N LEU A 391 13.08 -14.23 7.63
CA LEU A 391 12.18 -14.23 6.46
C LEU A 391 11.62 -15.63 6.18
N GLN A 392 12.40 -16.68 6.46
CA GLN A 392 11.91 -18.06 6.39
C GLN A 392 10.80 -18.32 7.43
N GLU A 393 10.92 -17.77 8.64
CA GLU A 393 9.86 -17.84 9.66
C GLU A 393 8.54 -17.21 9.16
N VAL A 394 8.62 -16.05 8.49
CA VAL A 394 7.45 -15.40 7.86
C VAL A 394 6.82 -16.29 6.77
N ILE A 395 7.65 -16.86 5.89
CA ILE A 395 7.19 -17.77 4.82
C ILE A 395 6.48 -18.99 5.42
N ASP A 396 7.09 -19.60 6.43
CA ASP A 396 6.54 -20.80 7.07
C ASP A 396 5.21 -20.48 7.79
N ALA A 397 5.13 -19.35 8.48
CA ALA A 397 3.90 -18.89 9.10
C ALA A 397 2.81 -18.59 8.06
N THR A 398 3.16 -17.94 6.95
CA THR A 398 2.22 -17.66 5.85
C THR A 398 1.66 -18.96 5.25
N ASN A 399 2.50 -19.98 5.06
CA ASN A 399 2.09 -21.27 4.50
C ASN A 399 1.24 -22.11 5.46
N THR A 400 1.29 -21.85 6.76
CA THR A 400 0.59 -22.63 7.80
C THR A 400 -0.55 -21.89 8.48
N ALA A 401 -0.74 -20.61 8.17
CA ALA A 401 -1.82 -19.80 8.74
C ALA A 401 -3.21 -20.33 8.39
N ASP A 402 -4.16 -20.10 9.30
CA ASP A 402 -5.59 -20.40 9.05
C ASP A 402 -6.18 -19.48 7.98
N SER A 403 -5.70 -18.24 7.90
CA SER A 403 -6.07 -17.27 6.85
C SER A 403 -4.97 -16.23 6.61
N LEU A 404 -4.90 -15.75 5.36
CA LEU A 404 -4.16 -14.55 4.97
C LEU A 404 -5.16 -13.59 4.31
N THR A 405 -5.43 -12.47 4.98
CA THR A 405 -6.45 -11.51 4.55
C THR A 405 -5.82 -10.26 3.97
N PRO A 406 -6.21 -9.84 2.76
CA PRO A 406 -5.77 -8.56 2.22
C PRO A 406 -6.18 -7.41 3.12
N MET A 407 -5.26 -6.45 3.34
CA MET A 407 -5.60 -5.20 4.02
C MET A 407 -6.64 -4.40 3.21
N TRP A 408 -7.26 -3.42 3.83
CA TRP A 408 -8.32 -2.62 3.21
C TRP A 408 -7.92 -1.94 1.88
N ASN A 409 -6.66 -1.60 1.71
CA ASN A 409 -6.16 -1.09 0.43
C ASN A 409 -5.98 -2.17 -0.65
N GLY A 410 -6.02 -3.45 -0.27
CA GLY A 410 -5.93 -4.61 -1.15
C GLY A 410 -7.25 -5.29 -1.45
N LYS A 411 -8.34 -4.80 -0.89
CA LYS A 411 -9.66 -5.36 -1.20
C LYS A 411 -10.12 -4.87 -2.57
N SER A 412 -10.73 -5.78 -3.32
CA SER A 412 -11.26 -5.54 -4.66
C SER A 412 -12.68 -6.12 -4.81
N GLY A 413 -13.31 -5.89 -5.95
CA GLY A 413 -14.66 -6.36 -6.21
C GLY A 413 -15.69 -5.77 -5.23
N ASN A 414 -16.64 -6.59 -4.81
CA ASN A 414 -17.75 -6.13 -3.95
C ASN A 414 -17.33 -5.68 -2.55
N ASN A 415 -16.13 -6.06 -2.11
CA ASN A 415 -15.54 -5.64 -0.84
C ASN A 415 -14.56 -4.45 -0.97
N GLU A 416 -14.49 -3.82 -2.13
CA GLU A 416 -13.68 -2.62 -2.32
C GLU A 416 -14.28 -1.42 -1.57
N LEU A 417 -13.41 -0.62 -0.96
CA LEU A 417 -13.83 0.54 -0.15
C LEU A 417 -13.97 1.80 -1.02
N PRO A 418 -14.91 2.70 -0.68
CA PRO A 418 -14.99 4.01 -1.30
C PRO A 418 -13.66 4.77 -1.13
N PRO A 419 -13.29 5.62 -2.10
CA PRO A 419 -12.12 6.49 -1.98
C PRO A 419 -12.13 7.27 -0.67
N ASP A 420 -10.96 7.38 -0.01
CA ASP A 420 -10.73 8.12 1.25
C ASP A 420 -11.43 7.57 2.50
N PHE A 421 -12.40 6.63 2.42
CA PHE A 421 -13.07 6.05 3.59
C PHE A 421 -12.06 5.33 4.52
N ARG A 422 -11.08 4.65 3.97
CA ARG A 422 -9.98 4.02 4.71
C ARG A 422 -9.23 5.03 5.59
N ASN A 423 -8.78 6.14 5.00
CA ASN A 423 -8.03 7.17 5.73
C ASN A 423 -8.91 7.87 6.78
N PHE A 424 -10.18 8.06 6.47
CA PHE A 424 -11.16 8.55 7.44
C PHE A 424 -11.26 7.62 8.65
N THR A 425 -11.38 6.31 8.43
CA THR A 425 -11.46 5.30 9.52
C THR A 425 -10.21 5.32 10.38
N TYR A 426 -9.01 5.38 9.79
CA TYR A 426 -7.76 5.42 10.57
C TYR A 426 -7.61 6.70 11.39
N LYS A 427 -8.09 7.85 10.89
CA LYS A 427 -8.18 9.08 11.69
C LYS A 427 -9.15 8.94 12.86
N THR A 428 -10.32 8.38 12.61
CA THR A 428 -11.34 8.12 13.63
C THR A 428 -10.81 7.16 14.71
N LEU A 429 -10.06 6.12 14.30
CA LEU A 429 -9.36 5.23 15.23
C LEU A 429 -8.41 6.00 16.14
N ILE A 430 -7.55 6.87 15.59
CA ILE A 430 -6.61 7.67 16.40
C ILE A 430 -7.36 8.54 17.42
N GLU A 431 -8.49 9.15 17.05
CA GLU A 431 -9.33 9.93 17.97
C GLU A 431 -9.86 9.07 19.12
N VAL A 432 -10.27 7.83 18.85
CA VAL A 432 -10.73 6.88 19.87
C VAL A 432 -9.57 6.48 20.80
N LEU A 433 -8.41 6.15 20.25
CA LEU A 433 -7.23 5.74 21.00
C LEU A 433 -6.67 6.88 21.87
N GLN A 434 -6.83 8.14 21.45
CA GLN A 434 -6.50 9.32 22.25
C GLN A 434 -7.58 9.69 23.28
N GLY A 435 -8.72 9.00 23.32
CA GLY A 435 -9.86 9.31 24.19
C GLY A 435 -10.57 10.62 23.85
N THR A 436 -10.36 11.19 22.67
CA THR A 436 -11.05 12.39 22.19
C THR A 436 -12.42 12.10 21.57
N ARG A 437 -12.68 10.83 21.26
CA ARG A 437 -13.94 10.30 20.76
C ARG A 437 -14.24 8.96 21.44
N ASP A 438 -15.49 8.71 21.79
CA ASP A 438 -15.93 7.37 22.23
C ASP A 438 -16.25 6.48 21.03
N ILE A 439 -16.26 5.15 21.25
CA ILE A 439 -16.45 4.14 20.19
C ILE A 439 -17.83 4.29 19.54
N ASP A 440 -18.90 4.56 20.29
CA ASP A 440 -20.24 4.69 19.73
C ASP A 440 -20.32 5.89 18.77
N SER A 441 -19.76 7.03 19.18
CA SER A 441 -19.64 8.22 18.32
C SER A 441 -18.77 7.97 17.08
N ALA A 442 -17.71 7.15 17.21
CA ALA A 442 -16.87 6.75 16.08
C ALA A 442 -17.68 5.92 15.06
N CYS A 443 -18.41 4.92 15.52
CA CYS A 443 -19.28 4.09 14.68
C CYS A 443 -20.38 4.90 13.98
N GLU A 444 -21.02 5.84 14.71
CA GLU A 444 -22.03 6.74 14.12
C GLU A 444 -21.44 7.61 13.01
N GLU A 445 -20.23 8.15 13.19
CA GLU A 445 -19.58 9.00 12.21
C GLU A 445 -19.10 8.17 11.01
N MET A 446 -18.63 6.95 11.23
CA MET A 446 -18.31 6.01 10.16
C MET A 446 -19.54 5.72 9.30
N ASN A 447 -20.71 5.48 9.90
CA ASN A 447 -21.97 5.27 9.19
C ASN A 447 -22.36 6.48 8.34
N LYS A 448 -22.28 7.69 8.87
CA LYS A 448 -22.59 8.93 8.11
C LYS A 448 -21.64 9.11 6.93
N THR A 449 -20.36 8.91 7.16
CA THR A 449 -19.33 9.03 6.10
C THR A 449 -19.50 7.95 5.04
N TRP A 450 -19.80 6.71 5.46
CA TRP A 450 -20.08 5.60 4.56
C TRP A 450 -21.26 5.87 3.65
N GLN A 451 -22.39 6.34 4.18
CA GLN A 451 -23.58 6.65 3.39
C GLN A 451 -23.27 7.61 2.24
N VAL A 452 -22.53 8.68 2.51
CA VAL A 452 -22.14 9.67 1.49
C VAL A 452 -21.14 9.07 0.48
N ALA A 453 -20.18 8.33 0.96
CA ALA A 453 -19.15 7.74 0.10
C ALA A 453 -19.72 6.62 -0.79
N ALA A 454 -20.58 5.76 -0.24
CA ALA A 454 -21.22 4.66 -0.95
C ALA A 454 -22.27 5.13 -1.98
N GLU A 455 -22.89 6.30 -1.81
CA GLU A 455 -23.78 6.89 -2.84
C GLU A 455 -23.01 7.22 -4.14
N SER A 456 -21.74 7.61 -4.02
CA SER A 456 -20.89 7.96 -5.17
C SER A 456 -19.97 6.82 -5.64
N PHE A 457 -19.88 5.75 -4.87
CA PHE A 457 -19.03 4.60 -5.15
C PHE A 457 -19.65 3.33 -4.55
N ASN A 458 -20.18 2.46 -5.39
CA ASN A 458 -20.75 1.18 -4.94
C ASN A 458 -20.44 0.09 -5.98
N PRO A 459 -19.47 -0.79 -5.73
CA PRO A 459 -19.08 -1.84 -6.67
C PRO A 459 -20.18 -2.89 -6.87
N VAL A 460 -21.06 -3.12 -5.89
CA VAL A 460 -22.18 -4.08 -5.98
C VAL A 460 -23.24 -3.60 -6.98
N THR A 461 -23.51 -2.31 -7.03
CA THR A 461 -24.52 -1.71 -7.94
C THR A 461 -23.88 -1.08 -9.18
N GLY A 462 -22.56 -1.01 -9.26
CA GLY A 462 -21.83 -0.35 -10.34
C GLY A 462 -21.84 1.17 -10.28
N VAL A 463 -22.36 1.78 -9.23
CA VAL A 463 -22.35 3.24 -9.06
C VAL A 463 -20.93 3.71 -8.76
N GLY A 464 -20.41 4.66 -9.54
CA GLY A 464 -19.08 5.25 -9.36
C GLY A 464 -17.92 4.36 -9.80
N VAL A 465 -18.18 3.21 -10.42
CA VAL A 465 -17.15 2.26 -10.92
C VAL A 465 -16.98 2.31 -12.44
N ASN A 466 -17.55 3.31 -13.12
CA ASN A 466 -17.44 3.54 -14.58
C ASN A 466 -16.44 4.65 -14.88
#